data_0a9734976cb6a66df75eb9d9fa9fc1f4
#
_entry.id   0a9734976cb6a66df75eb9d9fa9fc1f4
#
_cell.length_a   1.000
_cell.length_b   1.000
_cell.length_c   1.000
_cell.angle_alpha   90.00
_cell.angle_beta   90.00
_cell.angle_gamma   90.00
#
_symmetry.space_group_name_H-M   'P 1'
#
loop_
_entity.id
_entity.type
_entity.pdbx_description
1 polymer ?
#
loop_
_entity_poly.entity_id
_entity_poly.type
_entity_poly.pdbx_seq_one_letter_code
_entity_poly.pdbx_strand_id
1 'polypeptide(L)'
;MFQNPPSMAKFAALITLSGFISLAFSRDIGVDRSNVLAKRQNQMGIVSGKGQYYDAKATPVGSLPPRTSGDAPWSQGEASYQKSVGCPLGLKNKAKGIVLLVPGTGGDASEAYKSSPYYQGLPSQGFDVCWVNIPNYSLGDMQLAAEFVAYAIKYLAPKSTASGGKINIVSYSQGGPNVQWASTFWPSIRKLVIGHVALAPPMKGTASTILLCPLSNLSGGCQPSVIQQTTGSNYMKAANSLKDKQSAAYALIPTTIIYSTTDEIVTPQTGPSASSQLIGATRISIQQICGILDNPGHFFILGDVGVYGIALDALLKSRPAQASTVDRSYCKKTAQTLGFQIGNLGNDLKFAFRVAIGEERGKMIATQLRTLRVPSEPLLQKYVCDRGYTTSKCASNGFKDKPTNGSVSNLNKTLSDDLMD
;
A
#
# COMPACT_ATOMS: atom_id res chain seq x y z
N MET A 1 -5.92 -3.89 41.70
CA MET A 1 -6.45 -2.62 41.13
C MET A 1 -6.25 -2.71 39.62
N PHE A 2 -7.33 -3.02 38.93
CA PHE A 2 -7.29 -3.12 37.46
C PHE A 2 -7.59 -1.73 36.89
N GLN A 3 -6.62 -1.12 36.21
CA GLN A 3 -6.87 0.10 35.43
C GLN A 3 -7.56 -0.27 34.14
N ASN A 4 -8.76 0.24 33.90
CA ASN A 4 -9.50 0.12 32.67
C ASN A 4 -8.73 0.74 31.48
N PRO A 5 -8.74 0.11 30.30
CA PRO A 5 -8.22 0.73 29.10
C PRO A 5 -9.03 1.99 28.75
N PRO A 6 -8.41 3.02 28.17
CA PRO A 6 -9.13 4.24 27.79
C PRO A 6 -10.16 3.91 26.72
N SER A 7 -11.41 4.29 27.00
CA SER A 7 -12.57 4.00 26.16
C SER A 7 -12.44 4.65 24.76
N MET A 8 -13.02 4.04 23.74
CA MET A 8 -13.13 4.55 22.36
C MET A 8 -13.67 5.99 22.27
N ALA A 9 -14.40 6.45 23.28
CA ALA A 9 -14.91 7.82 23.38
C ALA A 9 -13.80 8.90 23.46
N LYS A 10 -12.65 8.57 24.03
CA LYS A 10 -11.52 9.52 24.08
C LYS A 10 -10.79 9.65 22.75
N PHE A 11 -10.85 8.62 21.90
CA PHE A 11 -10.28 8.66 20.55
C PHE A 11 -11.13 9.50 19.59
N ALA A 12 -12.46 9.42 19.74
CA ALA A 12 -13.40 10.27 18.98
C ALA A 12 -13.29 11.75 19.37
N ALA A 13 -13.03 12.04 20.65
CA ALA A 13 -12.87 13.43 21.13
C ALA A 13 -11.59 14.11 20.64
N LEU A 14 -10.50 13.36 20.42
CA LEU A 14 -9.26 13.92 19.85
C LEU A 14 -9.41 14.28 18.37
N ILE A 15 -10.24 13.52 17.64
CA ILE A 15 -10.54 13.78 16.22
C ILE A 15 -11.46 15.00 16.06
N THR A 16 -12.35 15.24 17.01
CA THR A 16 -13.26 16.40 16.96
C THR A 16 -12.60 17.73 17.32
N LEU A 17 -11.59 17.75 18.17
CA LEU A 17 -10.95 18.98 18.58
C LEU A 17 -10.03 19.59 17.51
N SER A 18 -9.38 18.78 16.67
CA SER A 18 -8.57 19.26 15.54
C SER A 18 -9.40 19.74 14.34
N GLY A 19 -10.66 19.32 14.25
CA GLY A 19 -11.59 19.73 13.17
C GLY A 19 -12.15 21.15 13.33
N PHE A 20 -12.23 21.67 14.54
CA PHE A 20 -12.88 22.98 14.82
C PHE A 20 -11.99 24.22 14.61
N ILE A 21 -10.67 24.07 14.52
CA ILE A 21 -9.76 25.22 14.36
C ILE A 21 -9.55 25.64 12.90
N SER A 22 -9.94 24.81 11.93
CA SER A 22 -9.80 25.12 10.48
C SER A 22 -11.01 25.81 9.81
N LEU A 23 -12.06 26.15 10.56
CA LEU A 23 -13.31 26.71 9.98
C LEU A 23 -13.35 28.23 9.83
N ALA A 24 -12.30 28.97 10.19
CA ALA A 24 -12.36 30.41 10.32
C ALA A 24 -11.88 31.24 9.11
N PHE A 25 -11.27 30.64 8.05
CA PHE A 25 -10.84 31.42 6.89
C PHE A 25 -11.06 30.68 5.55
N SER A 26 -12.26 30.78 5.01
CA SER A 26 -12.52 30.52 3.60
C SER A 26 -13.36 31.64 3.02
N ARG A 27 -12.72 32.63 2.40
CA ARG A 27 -13.39 33.55 1.49
C ARG A 27 -13.77 32.81 0.22
N ASP A 28 -15.03 32.88 -0.14
CA ASP A 28 -15.58 32.38 -1.39
C ASP A 28 -14.91 33.05 -2.60
N ILE A 29 -14.01 32.33 -3.26
CA ILE A 29 -13.64 32.62 -4.65
C ILE A 29 -14.53 31.72 -5.48
N GLY A 30 -15.43 32.32 -6.28
CA GLY A 30 -16.42 31.65 -7.12
C GLY A 30 -15.85 30.83 -8.28
N VAL A 31 -14.94 29.92 -8.00
CA VAL A 31 -14.50 28.89 -8.94
C VAL A 31 -15.48 27.74 -8.84
N ASP A 32 -16.14 27.39 -9.94
CA ASP A 32 -17.04 26.23 -10.01
C ASP A 32 -16.27 24.94 -9.64
N ARG A 33 -16.31 24.63 -8.35
CA ARG A 33 -15.63 23.47 -7.73
C ARG A 33 -16.14 22.15 -8.29
N SER A 34 -17.39 22.07 -8.77
CA SER A 34 -17.99 20.87 -9.33
C SER A 34 -17.33 20.47 -10.64
N ASN A 35 -17.05 21.42 -11.51
CA ASN A 35 -16.37 21.19 -12.80
C ASN A 35 -14.87 20.86 -12.65
N VAL A 36 -14.21 21.44 -11.65
CA VAL A 36 -12.80 21.11 -11.34
C VAL A 36 -12.68 19.70 -10.76
N LEU A 37 -13.61 19.30 -9.89
CA LEU A 37 -13.63 17.95 -9.29
C LEU A 37 -14.04 16.87 -10.30
N ALA A 38 -15.02 17.14 -11.16
CA ALA A 38 -15.43 16.24 -12.24
C ALA A 38 -14.31 16.00 -13.27
N LYS A 39 -13.54 17.05 -13.60
CA LYS A 39 -12.33 16.91 -14.45
C LYS A 39 -11.24 16.09 -13.77
N ARG A 40 -11.14 16.12 -12.44
CA ARG A 40 -10.15 15.33 -11.67
C ARG A 40 -10.49 13.84 -11.61
N GLN A 41 -11.76 13.45 -11.66
CA GLN A 41 -12.16 12.03 -11.70
C GLN A 41 -11.59 11.27 -12.92
N ASN A 42 -11.30 11.97 -14.01
CA ASN A 42 -10.75 11.40 -15.24
C ASN A 42 -9.22 11.57 -15.38
N GLN A 43 -8.54 12.13 -14.39
CA GLN A 43 -7.12 12.48 -14.48
C GLN A 43 -6.32 11.93 -13.29
N MET A 44 -6.47 10.65 -13.01
CA MET A 44 -5.78 10.02 -11.88
C MET A 44 -4.37 9.52 -12.24
N GLY A 45 -3.65 10.29 -13.05
CA GLY A 45 -2.24 10.09 -13.29
C GLY A 45 -1.37 10.44 -12.08
N ILE A 46 -0.09 10.16 -12.18
CA ILE A 46 0.91 10.57 -11.19
C ILE A 46 0.90 12.09 -11.11
N VAL A 47 0.62 12.62 -9.93
CA VAL A 47 0.89 14.02 -9.64
C VAL A 47 2.38 14.11 -9.37
N SER A 48 3.16 14.46 -10.40
CA SER A 48 4.59 14.63 -10.27
C SER A 48 4.88 15.83 -9.37
N GLY A 49 5.41 15.58 -8.18
CA GLY A 49 5.96 16.60 -7.30
C GLY A 49 7.45 16.34 -7.05
N LYS A 50 8.22 17.39 -6.94
CA LYS A 50 9.56 17.33 -6.36
C LYS A 50 9.41 16.86 -4.92
N GLY A 51 9.79 15.62 -4.61
CA GLY A 51 9.74 15.09 -3.24
C GLY A 51 9.25 13.65 -3.11
N GLN A 52 8.86 12.97 -4.19
CA GLN A 52 8.79 11.52 -4.14
C GLN A 52 10.21 10.97 -4.13
N TYR A 53 10.54 10.31 -3.04
CA TYR A 53 11.84 9.70 -2.86
C TYR A 53 11.96 8.46 -3.75
N TYR A 54 12.66 8.65 -4.85
CA TYR A 54 13.18 7.54 -5.62
C TYR A 54 14.61 7.30 -5.14
N ASP A 55 14.94 6.07 -4.81
CA ASP A 55 16.31 5.73 -4.51
C ASP A 55 17.15 5.83 -5.79
N ALA A 56 17.85 6.95 -5.94
CA ALA A 56 18.67 7.23 -7.11
C ALA A 56 19.82 6.20 -7.33
N LYS A 57 20.17 5.42 -6.30
CA LYS A 57 21.28 4.45 -6.37
C LYS A 57 20.89 3.14 -7.05
N ALA A 58 19.61 2.86 -7.21
CA ALA A 58 19.14 1.59 -7.74
C ALA A 58 18.03 1.76 -8.80
N THR A 59 18.01 2.92 -9.48
CA THR A 59 17.04 3.16 -10.55
C THR A 59 17.27 2.14 -11.66
N PRO A 60 16.25 1.35 -12.04
CA PRO A 60 16.33 0.45 -13.16
C PRO A 60 16.64 1.19 -14.45
N VAL A 61 17.42 0.57 -15.31
CA VAL A 61 17.67 1.01 -16.69
C VAL A 61 17.17 -0.06 -17.64
N GLY A 62 16.71 0.34 -18.80
CA GLY A 62 16.24 -0.56 -19.85
C GLY A 62 14.75 -0.36 -20.17
N SER A 63 14.26 -1.08 -21.14
CA SER A 63 12.90 -0.99 -21.63
C SER A 63 11.89 -1.56 -20.64
N LEU A 64 10.63 -1.08 -20.71
CA LEU A 64 9.51 -1.69 -20.01
C LEU A 64 9.47 -3.21 -20.26
N PRO A 65 9.25 -4.02 -19.23
CA PRO A 65 9.02 -5.44 -19.43
C PRO A 65 7.87 -5.66 -20.44
N PRO A 66 8.03 -6.55 -21.41
CA PRO A 66 7.03 -6.75 -22.44
C PRO A 66 5.69 -7.16 -21.82
N ARG A 67 4.61 -6.62 -22.39
CA ARG A 67 3.26 -7.07 -22.06
C ARG A 67 3.09 -8.50 -22.54
N THR A 68 2.73 -9.39 -21.62
CA THR A 68 2.39 -10.78 -21.94
C THR A 68 0.90 -10.89 -22.24
N SER A 69 0.51 -11.85 -23.09
CA SER A 69 -0.92 -12.13 -23.35
C SER A 69 -1.66 -12.34 -22.04
N GLY A 70 -2.81 -11.71 -21.90
CA GLY A 70 -3.62 -11.73 -20.68
C GLY A 70 -3.25 -10.68 -19.63
N ASP A 71 -2.11 -9.99 -19.73
CA ASP A 71 -1.78 -8.87 -18.84
C ASP A 71 -2.57 -7.61 -19.21
N ALA A 72 -2.93 -6.84 -18.21
CA ALA A 72 -3.45 -5.49 -18.39
C ALA A 72 -2.41 -4.59 -19.07
N PRO A 73 -2.81 -3.49 -19.72
CA PRO A 73 -1.88 -2.57 -20.35
C PRO A 73 -1.07 -1.79 -19.31
N TRP A 74 0.15 -1.39 -19.69
CA TRP A 74 0.90 -0.35 -18.98
C TRP A 74 0.28 1.02 -19.30
N SER A 75 0.04 1.85 -18.29
CA SER A 75 -0.61 3.15 -18.46
C SER A 75 0.33 4.33 -18.28
N GLN A 76 1.51 4.11 -17.72
CA GLN A 76 2.49 5.15 -17.44
C GLN A 76 3.70 5.05 -18.36
N GLY A 77 4.44 6.17 -18.45
CA GLY A 77 5.73 6.17 -19.14
C GLY A 77 6.79 5.37 -18.38
N GLU A 78 7.72 4.78 -19.13
CA GLU A 78 8.80 3.93 -18.63
C GLU A 78 9.58 4.54 -17.46
N ALA A 79 9.94 5.82 -17.57
CA ALA A 79 10.67 6.54 -16.54
C ALA A 79 9.95 6.57 -15.18
N SER A 80 8.61 6.54 -15.18
CA SER A 80 7.83 6.51 -13.95
C SER A 80 7.99 5.20 -13.20
N TYR A 81 7.92 4.09 -13.93
CA TYR A 81 8.13 2.77 -13.33
C TYR A 81 9.58 2.56 -12.88
N GLN A 82 10.54 2.96 -13.70
CA GLN A 82 11.96 2.83 -13.37
C GLN A 82 12.29 3.53 -12.05
N LYS A 83 11.82 4.76 -11.88
CA LYS A 83 12.02 5.54 -10.64
C LYS A 83 11.38 4.92 -9.41
N SER A 84 10.38 4.06 -9.57
CA SER A 84 9.64 3.47 -8.45
C SER A 84 10.37 2.32 -7.76
N VAL A 85 11.30 1.64 -8.44
CA VAL A 85 11.98 0.46 -7.91
C VAL A 85 13.36 0.83 -7.37
N GLY A 86 13.64 0.42 -6.15
CA GLY A 86 14.93 0.62 -5.50
C GLY A 86 15.47 -0.66 -4.86
N CYS A 87 16.79 -0.85 -4.92
CA CYS A 87 17.49 -1.90 -4.20
C CYS A 87 18.63 -1.24 -3.39
N PRO A 88 18.32 -0.60 -2.24
CA PRO A 88 19.23 0.34 -1.57
C PRO A 88 20.51 -0.31 -1.05
N LEU A 89 20.52 -1.63 -0.83
CA LEU A 89 21.72 -2.40 -0.43
C LEU A 89 22.46 -3.02 -1.62
N GLY A 90 22.02 -2.72 -2.85
CA GLY A 90 22.48 -3.33 -4.08
C GLY A 90 22.02 -4.78 -4.24
N LEU A 91 22.13 -5.31 -5.45
CA LEU A 91 21.88 -6.71 -5.77
C LEU A 91 23.20 -7.47 -5.68
N LYS A 92 23.28 -8.44 -4.77
CA LYS A 92 24.46 -9.27 -4.50
C LYS A 92 24.26 -10.72 -4.95
N ASN A 93 23.12 -10.99 -5.59
CA ASN A 93 22.70 -12.32 -6.01
C ASN A 93 22.76 -13.34 -4.86
N LYS A 94 22.20 -12.96 -3.72
CA LYS A 94 22.19 -13.80 -2.53
C LYS A 94 21.40 -15.10 -2.76
N ALA A 95 21.81 -16.17 -2.09
CA ALA A 95 21.35 -17.55 -2.33
C ALA A 95 19.82 -17.75 -2.26
N LYS A 96 19.11 -16.93 -1.48
CA LYS A 96 17.64 -16.99 -1.35
C LYS A 96 16.91 -16.06 -2.33
N GLY A 97 17.65 -15.31 -3.17
CA GLY A 97 17.09 -14.40 -4.15
C GLY A 97 16.59 -13.08 -3.56
N ILE A 98 15.73 -12.40 -4.29
CA ILE A 98 15.23 -11.08 -3.97
C ILE A 98 13.93 -11.15 -3.15
N VAL A 99 13.81 -10.28 -2.16
CA VAL A 99 12.54 -9.94 -1.50
C VAL A 99 12.14 -8.54 -1.92
N LEU A 100 10.97 -8.40 -2.54
CA LEU A 100 10.34 -7.12 -2.87
C LEU A 100 9.47 -6.65 -1.69
N LEU A 101 9.75 -5.48 -1.15
CA LEU A 101 8.98 -4.83 -0.10
C LEU A 101 7.97 -3.86 -0.72
N VAL A 102 6.68 -4.00 -0.35
CA VAL A 102 5.56 -3.20 -0.89
C VAL A 102 4.91 -2.43 0.25
N PRO A 103 4.95 -1.08 0.25
CA PRO A 103 4.44 -0.27 1.36
C PRO A 103 2.91 -0.20 1.39
N GLY A 104 2.42 0.33 2.52
CA GLY A 104 1.01 0.65 2.75
C GLY A 104 0.62 2.07 2.34
N THR A 105 -0.55 2.50 2.80
CA THR A 105 -1.13 3.83 2.54
C THR A 105 -0.34 4.92 3.24
N GLY A 106 -0.09 6.03 2.54
CA GLY A 106 0.41 7.28 3.11
C GLY A 106 1.93 7.35 3.32
N GLY A 107 2.68 6.28 3.06
CA GLY A 107 4.12 6.22 3.18
C GLY A 107 4.83 5.73 1.92
N ASP A 108 6.12 6.01 1.81
CA ASP A 108 6.98 5.34 0.85
C ASP A 108 7.61 4.08 1.47
N ALA A 109 8.29 3.29 0.63
CA ALA A 109 8.88 2.04 1.08
C ALA A 109 10.03 2.26 2.08
N SER A 110 10.79 3.35 1.95
CA SER A 110 11.90 3.64 2.87
C SER A 110 11.38 3.99 4.27
N GLU A 111 10.30 4.77 4.35
CA GLU A 111 9.63 5.11 5.61
C GLU A 111 9.04 3.88 6.28
N ALA A 112 8.40 3.01 5.49
CA ALA A 112 7.79 1.80 6.02
C ALA A 112 8.83 0.76 6.48
N TYR A 113 9.90 0.57 5.73
CA TYR A 113 10.73 -0.62 5.90
C TYR A 113 12.14 -0.37 6.43
N LYS A 114 12.76 0.81 6.24
CA LYS A 114 14.17 1.05 6.59
C LYS A 114 14.49 0.72 8.05
N SER A 115 13.57 1.03 8.95
CA SER A 115 13.67 0.74 10.38
C SER A 115 12.98 -0.59 10.77
N SER A 116 12.62 -1.45 9.83
CA SER A 116 11.95 -2.73 10.10
C SER A 116 12.92 -3.92 10.11
N PRO A 117 12.55 -5.04 10.75
CA PRO A 117 13.29 -6.30 10.65
C PRO A 117 13.43 -6.81 9.22
N TYR A 118 12.52 -6.46 8.31
CA TYR A 118 12.55 -6.92 6.92
C TYR A 118 13.70 -6.30 6.14
N TYR A 119 13.98 -5.02 6.34
CA TYR A 119 15.12 -4.37 5.70
C TYR A 119 16.43 -4.73 6.35
N GLN A 120 16.47 -4.77 7.69
CA GLN A 120 17.70 -4.96 8.45
C GLN A 120 18.09 -6.44 8.57
N GLY A 121 17.13 -7.34 8.72
CA GLY A 121 17.35 -8.76 9.02
C GLY A 121 17.40 -9.67 7.79
N LEU A 122 16.61 -9.42 6.75
CA LEU A 122 16.58 -10.31 5.58
C LEU A 122 17.92 -10.47 4.87
N PRO A 123 18.80 -9.46 4.80
CA PRO A 123 20.14 -9.63 4.21
C PRO A 123 20.99 -10.71 4.91
N SER A 124 20.91 -10.83 6.23
CA SER A 124 21.61 -11.90 6.98
C SER A 124 20.98 -13.28 6.78
N GLN A 125 19.71 -13.32 6.37
CA GLN A 125 18.99 -14.56 6.04
C GLN A 125 19.27 -15.03 4.60
N GLY A 126 20.11 -14.34 3.84
CA GLY A 126 20.49 -14.72 2.49
C GLY A 126 19.63 -14.11 1.39
N PHE A 127 18.90 -13.03 1.64
CA PHE A 127 18.08 -12.34 0.65
C PHE A 127 18.72 -11.02 0.20
N ASP A 128 18.55 -10.67 -1.07
CA ASP A 128 18.65 -9.28 -1.53
C ASP A 128 17.33 -8.57 -1.27
N VAL A 129 17.38 -7.31 -0.82
CA VAL A 129 16.21 -6.54 -0.46
C VAL A 129 16.02 -5.40 -1.46
N CYS A 130 14.87 -5.39 -2.11
CA CYS A 130 14.42 -4.31 -2.97
C CYS A 130 13.05 -3.82 -2.50
N TRP A 131 12.65 -2.63 -2.94
CA TRP A 131 11.33 -2.09 -2.66
C TRP A 131 10.71 -1.40 -3.88
N VAL A 132 9.43 -1.15 -3.82
CA VAL A 132 8.71 -0.33 -4.78
C VAL A 132 8.13 0.90 -4.08
N ASN A 133 8.46 2.10 -4.55
CA ASN A 133 7.85 3.34 -4.13
C ASN A 133 6.64 3.64 -5.02
N ILE A 134 5.47 3.44 -4.48
CA ILE A 134 4.22 3.70 -5.19
C ILE A 134 3.99 5.21 -5.25
N PRO A 135 3.69 5.76 -6.45
CA PRO A 135 3.44 7.19 -6.62
C PRO A 135 2.42 7.75 -5.62
N ASN A 136 2.57 9.02 -5.29
CA ASN A 136 1.67 9.74 -4.38
C ASN A 136 1.57 9.09 -2.99
N TYR A 137 2.63 8.45 -2.50
CA TYR A 137 2.63 7.76 -1.20
C TYR A 137 1.50 6.72 -1.06
N SER A 138 1.20 5.98 -2.13
CA SER A 138 0.08 5.03 -2.18
C SER A 138 -1.31 5.64 -1.91
N LEU A 139 -1.47 6.96 -2.03
CA LEU A 139 -2.74 7.67 -1.81
C LEU A 139 -3.58 7.80 -3.09
N GLY A 140 -2.99 7.55 -4.26
CA GLY A 140 -3.67 7.54 -5.56
C GLY A 140 -4.54 6.30 -5.76
N ASP A 141 -4.96 6.08 -7.02
CA ASP A 141 -5.76 4.92 -7.39
C ASP A 141 -4.99 3.61 -7.15
N MET A 142 -5.60 2.68 -6.42
CA MET A 142 -5.01 1.38 -6.11
C MET A 142 -4.79 0.51 -7.35
N GLN A 143 -5.56 0.70 -8.42
CA GLN A 143 -5.35 0.00 -9.69
C GLN A 143 -4.03 0.42 -10.33
N LEU A 144 -3.70 1.73 -10.26
CA LEU A 144 -2.41 2.25 -10.68
C LEU A 144 -1.28 1.76 -9.75
N ALA A 145 -1.51 1.75 -8.44
CA ALA A 145 -0.55 1.21 -7.47
C ALA A 145 -0.18 -0.25 -7.79
N ALA A 146 -1.16 -1.07 -8.14
CA ALA A 146 -0.95 -2.46 -8.53
C ALA A 146 -0.14 -2.61 -9.83
N GLU A 147 -0.26 -1.68 -10.75
CA GLU A 147 0.52 -1.63 -11.99
C GLU A 147 2.03 -1.46 -11.70
N PHE A 148 2.37 -0.58 -10.74
CA PHE A 148 3.75 -0.39 -10.27
C PHE A 148 4.30 -1.66 -9.60
N VAL A 149 3.48 -2.37 -8.83
CA VAL A 149 3.85 -3.65 -8.22
C VAL A 149 4.10 -4.70 -9.31
N ALA A 150 3.23 -4.80 -10.33
CA ALA A 150 3.42 -5.72 -11.44
C ALA A 150 4.72 -5.45 -12.21
N TYR A 151 5.02 -4.16 -12.45
CA TYR A 151 6.28 -3.76 -13.07
C TYR A 151 7.48 -4.20 -12.21
N ALA A 152 7.47 -3.88 -10.91
CA ALA A 152 8.58 -4.22 -10.01
C ALA A 152 8.86 -5.74 -10.00
N ILE A 153 7.82 -6.57 -9.98
CA ILE A 153 7.96 -8.04 -10.05
C ILE A 153 8.60 -8.46 -11.38
N LYS A 154 8.08 -7.98 -12.52
CA LYS A 154 8.61 -8.34 -13.85
C LYS A 154 10.05 -7.86 -14.06
N TYR A 155 10.40 -6.72 -13.46
CA TYR A 155 11.75 -6.15 -13.56
C TYR A 155 12.77 -6.87 -12.67
N LEU A 156 12.39 -7.21 -11.43
CA LEU A 156 13.32 -7.79 -10.45
C LEU A 156 13.49 -9.30 -10.61
N ALA A 157 12.43 -10.02 -11.00
CA ALA A 157 12.47 -11.48 -11.04
C ALA A 157 13.62 -12.02 -11.93
N PRO A 158 13.86 -11.53 -13.16
CA PRO A 158 14.99 -12.00 -13.98
C PRO A 158 16.36 -11.72 -13.36
N LYS A 159 16.46 -10.75 -12.44
CA LYS A 159 17.70 -10.39 -11.72
C LYS A 159 17.95 -11.28 -10.50
N SER A 160 16.96 -12.03 -10.05
CA SER A 160 17.03 -12.98 -8.94
C SER A 160 17.52 -14.35 -9.42
N THR A 161 18.72 -14.38 -10.00
CA THR A 161 19.24 -15.59 -10.69
C THR A 161 19.45 -16.76 -9.75
N ALA A 162 19.90 -16.50 -8.52
CA ALA A 162 20.10 -17.53 -7.49
C ALA A 162 18.82 -18.27 -7.09
N SER A 163 17.65 -17.67 -7.29
CA SER A 163 16.33 -18.26 -7.03
C SER A 163 15.59 -18.69 -8.31
N GLY A 164 16.30 -18.87 -9.41
CA GLY A 164 15.74 -19.29 -10.68
C GLY A 164 14.83 -18.28 -11.34
N GLY A 165 15.13 -16.98 -11.21
CA GLY A 165 14.36 -15.91 -11.83
C GLY A 165 13.00 -15.65 -11.14
N LYS A 166 12.91 -15.93 -9.84
CA LYS A 166 11.71 -15.69 -9.02
C LYS A 166 12.04 -14.87 -7.79
N ILE A 167 11.05 -14.20 -7.24
CA ILE A 167 11.20 -13.35 -6.04
C ILE A 167 10.17 -13.70 -4.97
N ASN A 168 10.49 -13.33 -3.73
CA ASN A 168 9.52 -13.26 -2.65
C ASN A 168 8.97 -11.84 -2.52
N ILE A 169 7.80 -11.68 -1.93
CA ILE A 169 7.17 -10.39 -1.67
C ILE A 169 6.80 -10.31 -0.19
N VAL A 170 7.12 -9.18 0.43
CA VAL A 170 6.55 -8.79 1.73
C VAL A 170 5.79 -7.49 1.52
N SER A 171 4.52 -7.48 1.83
CA SER A 171 3.68 -6.30 1.72
C SER A 171 3.09 -5.91 3.07
N TYR A 172 2.81 -4.62 3.24
CA TYR A 172 2.20 -4.08 4.44
C TYR A 172 0.89 -3.37 4.08
N SER A 173 -0.16 -3.60 4.88
CA SER A 173 -1.44 -2.89 4.77
C SER A 173 -1.98 -2.92 3.33
N GLN A 174 -2.27 -1.76 2.72
CA GLN A 174 -2.71 -1.60 1.32
C GLN A 174 -1.81 -2.33 0.30
N GLY A 175 -0.54 -2.53 0.62
CA GLY A 175 0.37 -3.30 -0.23
C GLY A 175 -0.13 -4.71 -0.54
N GLY A 176 -0.87 -5.34 0.40
CA GLY A 176 -1.47 -6.66 0.20
C GLY A 176 -2.47 -6.70 -0.96
N PRO A 177 -3.56 -5.92 -0.91
CA PRO A 177 -4.48 -5.77 -2.03
C PRO A 177 -3.82 -5.34 -3.35
N ASN A 178 -2.79 -4.48 -3.32
CA ASN A 178 -2.06 -4.09 -4.52
C ASN A 178 -1.35 -5.28 -5.18
N VAL A 179 -0.67 -6.15 -4.41
CA VAL A 179 -0.05 -7.39 -4.90
C VAL A 179 -1.11 -8.34 -5.46
N GLN A 180 -2.24 -8.46 -4.77
CA GLN A 180 -3.32 -9.35 -5.17
C GLN A 180 -3.98 -8.87 -6.48
N TRP A 181 -4.23 -7.56 -6.61
CA TRP A 181 -4.72 -6.97 -7.86
C TRP A 181 -3.74 -7.13 -9.01
N ALA A 182 -2.44 -6.88 -8.75
CA ALA A 182 -1.39 -7.13 -9.74
C ALA A 182 -1.38 -8.59 -10.21
N SER A 183 -1.48 -9.55 -9.28
CA SER A 183 -1.54 -10.98 -9.62
C SER A 183 -2.78 -11.35 -10.42
N THR A 184 -3.88 -10.61 -10.25
CA THR A 184 -5.11 -10.83 -11.01
C THR A 184 -4.98 -10.30 -12.43
N PHE A 185 -4.57 -9.05 -12.57
CA PHE A 185 -4.65 -8.33 -13.86
C PHE A 185 -3.36 -8.37 -14.68
N TRP A 186 -2.23 -8.77 -14.09
CA TRP A 186 -0.98 -9.16 -14.79
C TRP A 186 -0.63 -10.61 -14.48
N PRO A 187 -1.44 -11.59 -14.96
CA PRO A 187 -1.27 -13.00 -14.59
C PRO A 187 0.12 -13.58 -14.92
N SER A 188 0.85 -12.97 -15.83
CA SER A 188 2.22 -13.40 -16.17
C SER A 188 3.19 -13.30 -14.99
N ILE A 189 2.92 -12.46 -13.99
CA ILE A 189 3.79 -12.33 -12.81
C ILE A 189 3.68 -13.51 -11.85
N ARG A 190 2.59 -14.28 -11.89
CA ARG A 190 2.34 -15.36 -10.91
C ARG A 190 3.48 -16.38 -10.88
N LYS A 191 4.01 -16.76 -12.02
CA LYS A 191 5.13 -17.70 -12.16
C LYS A 191 6.49 -17.11 -11.70
N LEU A 192 6.56 -15.81 -11.52
CA LEU A 192 7.75 -15.08 -11.08
C LEU A 192 7.82 -14.89 -9.56
N VAL A 193 6.79 -15.33 -8.82
CA VAL A 193 6.70 -15.17 -7.36
C VAL A 193 6.80 -16.53 -6.68
N ILE A 194 7.73 -16.63 -5.71
CA ILE A 194 7.88 -17.80 -4.84
C ILE A 194 6.80 -17.79 -3.78
N GLY A 195 6.63 -16.65 -3.10
CA GLY A 195 5.66 -16.47 -2.03
C GLY A 195 5.41 -15.00 -1.71
N HIS A 196 4.25 -14.74 -1.13
CA HIS A 196 3.80 -13.44 -0.67
C HIS A 196 3.46 -13.50 0.81
N VAL A 197 4.14 -12.70 1.61
CA VAL A 197 3.81 -12.45 3.01
C VAL A 197 3.13 -11.10 3.11
N ALA A 198 1.85 -11.10 3.48
CA ALA A 198 1.04 -9.90 3.61
C ALA A 198 0.80 -9.58 5.10
N LEU A 199 1.28 -8.44 5.55
CA LEU A 199 1.18 -7.96 6.93
C LEU A 199 -0.01 -7.03 7.07
N ALA A 200 -0.95 -7.37 7.93
CA ALA A 200 -2.17 -6.59 8.22
C ALA A 200 -2.92 -6.10 6.96
N PRO A 201 -3.15 -6.94 5.93
CA PRO A 201 -3.72 -6.47 4.67
C PRO A 201 -5.25 -6.32 4.75
N PRO A 202 -5.84 -5.22 4.24
CA PRO A 202 -7.30 -5.08 4.09
C PRO A 202 -7.80 -5.80 2.82
N MET A 203 -7.68 -7.12 2.75
CA MET A 203 -8.07 -7.90 1.56
C MET A 203 -9.56 -7.79 1.21
N LYS A 204 -10.41 -7.61 2.23
CA LYS A 204 -11.86 -7.35 2.07
C LYS A 204 -12.26 -5.90 2.35
N GLY A 205 -11.29 -5.01 2.36
CA GLY A 205 -11.48 -3.63 2.78
C GLY A 205 -11.50 -3.48 4.30
N THR A 206 -11.73 -2.27 4.76
CA THR A 206 -11.84 -1.96 6.19
C THR A 206 -13.04 -1.06 6.47
N ALA A 207 -13.67 -1.26 7.63
CA ALA A 207 -14.78 -0.42 8.07
C ALA A 207 -14.31 0.94 8.62
N SER A 208 -13.07 1.06 9.08
CA SER A 208 -12.54 2.29 9.68
C SER A 208 -12.50 3.47 8.69
N THR A 209 -12.33 3.22 7.39
CA THR A 209 -12.33 4.26 6.35
C THR A 209 -13.67 4.97 6.20
N ILE A 210 -14.78 4.33 6.58
CA ILE A 210 -16.13 4.93 6.59
C ILE A 210 -16.17 6.14 7.54
N LEU A 211 -15.42 6.10 8.64
CA LEU A 211 -15.36 7.19 9.61
C LEU A 211 -14.43 8.33 9.15
N LEU A 212 -13.47 8.05 8.30
CA LEU A 212 -12.44 9.00 7.85
C LEU A 212 -12.91 9.85 6.65
N CYS A 213 -13.58 9.23 5.68
CA CYS A 213 -14.00 9.89 4.45
C CYS A 213 -15.17 10.88 4.60
N PRO A 214 -16.20 10.66 5.44
CA PRO A 214 -17.28 11.63 5.63
C PRO A 214 -16.83 12.98 6.15
N LEU A 215 -15.82 13.00 7.03
CA LEU A 215 -15.24 14.25 7.55
C LEU A 215 -14.48 15.01 6.45
N SER A 216 -13.98 14.31 5.45
CA SER A 216 -13.24 14.91 4.33
C SER A 216 -14.14 15.51 3.25
N ASN A 217 -15.44 15.20 3.20
CA ASN A 217 -16.38 15.82 2.27
C ASN A 217 -16.48 17.34 2.48
N LEU A 218 -16.31 17.82 3.71
CA LEU A 218 -16.22 19.23 4.03
C LEU A 218 -14.93 19.88 3.51
N SER A 219 -13.88 19.10 3.21
CA SER A 219 -12.57 19.54 2.75
C SER A 219 -12.24 19.15 1.30
N GLY A 220 -13.25 18.85 0.48
CA GLY A 220 -13.11 18.57 -0.96
C GLY A 220 -12.92 17.11 -1.33
N GLY A 221 -13.36 16.17 -0.51
CA GLY A 221 -13.33 14.73 -0.81
C GLY A 221 -12.26 13.95 -0.05
N CYS A 222 -12.03 12.73 -0.46
CA CYS A 222 -11.11 11.78 0.17
C CYS A 222 -10.01 11.34 -0.81
N GLN A 223 -8.93 10.79 -0.29
CA GLN A 223 -7.89 10.20 -1.14
C GLN A 223 -8.44 8.95 -1.85
N PRO A 224 -8.15 8.75 -3.14
CA PRO A 224 -8.66 7.62 -3.92
C PRO A 224 -8.47 6.26 -3.26
N SER A 225 -7.26 5.96 -2.80
CA SER A 225 -6.96 4.67 -2.18
C SER A 225 -7.72 4.45 -0.87
N VAL A 226 -8.00 5.51 -0.11
CA VAL A 226 -8.77 5.41 1.15
C VAL A 226 -10.22 5.04 0.84
N ILE A 227 -10.83 5.66 -0.19
CA ILE A 227 -12.17 5.29 -0.64
C ILE A 227 -12.19 3.84 -1.15
N GLN A 228 -11.21 3.45 -1.96
CA GLN A 228 -11.12 2.11 -2.54
C GLN A 228 -10.90 1.02 -1.48
N GLN A 229 -10.25 1.33 -0.36
CA GLN A 229 -10.09 0.38 0.76
C GLN A 229 -11.34 0.25 1.63
N THR A 230 -12.36 1.09 1.44
CA THR A 230 -13.61 0.97 2.21
C THR A 230 -14.32 -0.33 1.88
N THR A 231 -14.76 -1.05 2.90
CA THR A 231 -15.61 -2.24 2.74
C THR A 231 -16.83 -1.90 1.88
N GLY A 232 -17.06 -2.68 0.81
CA GLY A 232 -18.16 -2.46 -0.11
C GLY A 232 -17.92 -1.43 -1.21
N SER A 233 -16.73 -0.84 -1.32
CA SER A 233 -16.32 -0.04 -2.49
C SER A 233 -16.39 -0.86 -3.79
N ASN A 234 -16.46 -0.22 -4.94
CA ASN A 234 -16.45 -0.94 -6.23
C ASN A 234 -15.13 -1.69 -6.43
N TYR A 235 -14.00 -1.11 -5.98
CA TYR A 235 -12.70 -1.78 -5.98
C TYR A 235 -12.76 -3.08 -5.16
N MET A 236 -13.24 -3.02 -3.92
CA MET A 236 -13.32 -4.19 -3.05
C MET A 236 -14.34 -5.22 -3.55
N LYS A 237 -15.46 -4.80 -4.14
CA LYS A 237 -16.40 -5.71 -4.79
C LYS A 237 -15.75 -6.45 -5.96
N ALA A 238 -15.01 -5.74 -6.81
CA ALA A 238 -14.29 -6.35 -7.93
C ALA A 238 -13.15 -7.28 -7.45
N ALA A 239 -12.38 -6.84 -6.44
CA ALA A 239 -11.30 -7.64 -5.85
C ALA A 239 -11.82 -8.91 -5.17
N ASN A 240 -13.02 -8.88 -4.62
CA ASN A 240 -13.64 -10.02 -3.95
C ASN A 240 -14.71 -10.73 -4.82
N SER A 241 -14.67 -10.55 -6.14
CA SER A 241 -15.56 -11.24 -7.07
C SER A 241 -15.33 -12.75 -7.01
N LEU A 242 -16.42 -13.50 -6.83
CA LEU A 242 -16.41 -14.96 -6.84
C LEU A 242 -16.75 -15.54 -8.24
N LYS A 243 -16.70 -14.72 -9.29
CA LYS A 243 -17.04 -15.12 -10.64
C LYS A 243 -16.25 -16.35 -11.11
N ASP A 244 -14.94 -16.34 -10.83
CA ASP A 244 -14.05 -17.45 -11.14
C ASP A 244 -12.85 -17.49 -10.18
N LYS A 245 -12.08 -18.57 -10.24
CA LYS A 245 -10.88 -18.77 -9.40
C LYS A 245 -9.65 -17.96 -9.88
N GLN A 246 -9.79 -17.11 -10.88
CA GLN A 246 -8.73 -16.22 -11.36
C GLN A 246 -8.87 -14.80 -10.81
N SER A 247 -9.94 -14.52 -10.06
CA SER A 247 -10.19 -13.22 -9.42
C SER A 247 -9.28 -13.00 -8.21
N ALA A 248 -9.20 -11.75 -7.76
CA ALA A 248 -8.42 -11.36 -6.59
C ALA A 248 -9.01 -11.86 -5.26
N ALA A 249 -10.19 -12.52 -5.27
CA ALA A 249 -10.74 -13.20 -4.09
C ALA A 249 -9.93 -14.46 -3.68
N TYR A 250 -9.10 -14.98 -4.58
CA TYR A 250 -8.32 -16.20 -4.37
C TYR A 250 -6.83 -15.89 -4.30
N ALA A 251 -6.09 -16.65 -3.49
CA ALA A 251 -4.62 -16.60 -3.46
C ALA A 251 -4.05 -17.16 -4.79
N LEU A 252 -3.75 -16.25 -5.73
CA LEU A 252 -3.24 -16.59 -7.07
C LEU A 252 -1.74 -16.89 -7.08
N ILE A 253 -1.07 -16.64 -5.97
CA ILE A 253 0.31 -16.97 -5.64
C ILE A 253 0.33 -17.53 -4.21
N PRO A 254 1.35 -18.34 -3.83
CA PRO A 254 1.46 -18.85 -2.45
C PRO A 254 1.46 -17.68 -1.46
N THR A 255 0.43 -17.56 -0.62
CA THR A 255 0.25 -16.38 0.24
C THR A 255 0.10 -16.74 1.71
N THR A 256 0.84 -16.03 2.55
CA THR A 256 0.68 -15.99 4.00
C THR A 256 0.16 -14.63 4.41
N ILE A 257 -0.97 -14.57 5.11
CA ILE A 257 -1.49 -13.38 5.77
C ILE A 257 -1.13 -13.44 7.25
N ILE A 258 -0.44 -12.41 7.73
CA ILE A 258 -0.13 -12.23 9.14
C ILE A 258 -0.89 -11.00 9.63
N TYR A 259 -1.64 -11.15 10.74
CA TYR A 259 -2.48 -10.08 11.25
C TYR A 259 -2.48 -10.05 12.78
N SER A 260 -2.92 -8.95 13.36
CA SER A 260 -3.22 -8.82 14.78
C SER A 260 -4.73 -8.81 15.00
N THR A 261 -5.22 -9.52 16.01
CA THR A 261 -6.64 -9.45 16.40
C THR A 261 -7.02 -8.10 17.01
N THR A 262 -6.01 -7.30 17.37
CA THR A 262 -6.15 -5.94 17.94
C THR A 262 -5.79 -4.84 16.93
N ASP A 263 -5.80 -5.15 15.63
CA ASP A 263 -5.59 -4.16 14.58
C ASP A 263 -6.68 -3.08 14.66
N GLU A 264 -6.26 -1.84 14.86
CA GLU A 264 -7.14 -0.68 15.06
C GLU A 264 -7.54 0.01 13.76
N ILE A 265 -6.89 -0.34 12.65
CA ILE A 265 -7.11 0.28 11.33
C ILE A 265 -7.82 -0.68 10.38
N VAL A 266 -7.33 -1.90 10.26
CA VAL A 266 -7.92 -2.91 9.37
C VAL A 266 -8.92 -3.74 10.17
N THR A 267 -10.17 -3.31 10.15
CA THR A 267 -11.25 -3.89 10.96
C THR A 267 -12.43 -4.36 10.11
N PRO A 268 -13.18 -5.40 10.56
CA PRO A 268 -12.89 -6.31 11.68
C PRO A 268 -11.77 -7.32 11.34
N GLN A 269 -11.12 -7.87 12.37
CA GLN A 269 -10.12 -8.95 12.21
C GLN A 269 -10.66 -10.33 12.58
N THR A 270 -11.87 -10.42 13.09
CA THR A 270 -12.51 -11.66 13.49
C THR A 270 -13.86 -11.85 12.82
N GLY A 271 -14.38 -13.08 12.86
CA GLY A 271 -15.67 -13.43 12.26
C GLY A 271 -15.63 -13.59 10.73
N PRO A 272 -16.81 -13.84 10.11
CA PRO A 272 -16.93 -14.11 8.67
C PRO A 272 -16.52 -12.93 7.78
N SER A 273 -16.64 -11.71 8.30
CA SER A 273 -16.32 -10.46 7.60
C SER A 273 -14.91 -9.96 7.89
N ALA A 274 -14.03 -10.80 8.45
CA ALA A 274 -12.67 -10.39 8.76
C ALA A 274 -11.96 -9.83 7.53
N SER A 275 -11.36 -8.64 7.69
CA SER A 275 -10.74 -7.89 6.60
C SER A 275 -9.52 -8.58 6.02
N SER A 276 -8.65 -9.12 6.88
CA SER A 276 -7.43 -9.82 6.47
C SER A 276 -7.73 -11.28 6.10
N GLN A 277 -8.59 -11.50 5.10
CA GLN A 277 -8.97 -12.83 4.60
C GLN A 277 -8.83 -12.92 3.07
N LEU A 278 -8.27 -14.05 2.62
CA LEU A 278 -8.12 -14.39 1.19
C LEU A 278 -8.31 -15.89 1.02
N ILE A 279 -9.16 -16.30 0.08
CA ILE A 279 -9.45 -17.73 -0.16
C ILE A 279 -8.19 -18.42 -0.64
N GLY A 280 -7.80 -19.51 0.03
CA GLY A 280 -6.61 -20.28 -0.33
C GLY A 280 -5.29 -19.77 0.26
N ALA A 281 -5.29 -18.62 0.96
CA ALA A 281 -4.12 -18.17 1.72
C ALA A 281 -4.05 -18.82 3.10
N THR A 282 -2.84 -19.03 3.60
CA THR A 282 -2.64 -19.29 5.03
C THR A 282 -2.84 -17.99 5.81
N ARG A 283 -3.63 -18.03 6.87
CA ARG A 283 -3.92 -16.89 7.73
C ARG A 283 -3.50 -17.19 9.17
N ILE A 284 -2.58 -16.39 9.70
CA ILE A 284 -2.00 -16.60 11.04
C ILE A 284 -2.08 -15.27 11.80
N SER A 285 -2.69 -15.26 13.00
CA SER A 285 -2.56 -14.12 13.91
C SER A 285 -1.27 -14.23 14.72
N ILE A 286 -0.69 -13.07 15.08
CA ILE A 286 0.45 -13.03 16.00
C ILE A 286 0.07 -13.64 17.35
N GLN A 287 -1.17 -13.41 17.80
CA GLN A 287 -1.68 -13.95 19.05
C GLN A 287 -1.73 -15.50 19.06
N GLN A 288 -1.98 -16.13 17.91
CA GLN A 288 -1.96 -17.59 17.77
C GLN A 288 -0.57 -18.17 18.02
N ILE A 289 0.48 -17.44 17.69
CA ILE A 289 1.87 -17.90 17.79
C ILE A 289 2.51 -17.46 19.12
N CYS A 290 2.38 -16.19 19.48
CA CYS A 290 3.08 -15.57 20.58
C CYS A 290 2.21 -15.36 21.84
N GLY A 291 0.89 -15.58 21.72
CA GLY A 291 -0.04 -15.45 22.84
C GLY A 291 -0.79 -14.13 22.84
N ILE A 292 -1.86 -14.08 23.64
CA ILE A 292 -2.84 -12.97 23.62
C ILE A 292 -2.29 -11.63 24.09
N LEU A 293 -1.15 -11.60 24.75
CA LEU A 293 -0.50 -10.38 25.22
C LEU A 293 0.37 -9.73 24.15
N ASP A 294 0.65 -10.41 23.06
CA ASP A 294 1.39 -9.86 21.93
C ASP A 294 0.44 -9.11 21.00
N ASN A 295 0.37 -7.81 21.18
CA ASN A 295 -0.62 -6.92 20.56
C ASN A 295 0.01 -5.75 19.80
N PRO A 296 0.73 -5.99 18.69
CA PRO A 296 1.40 -4.92 17.96
C PRO A 296 0.44 -3.91 17.30
N GLY A 297 -0.86 -4.26 17.14
CA GLY A 297 -1.82 -3.44 16.38
C GLY A 297 -1.45 -3.32 14.90
N HIS A 298 -1.96 -2.27 14.23
CA HIS A 298 -1.67 -2.05 12.81
C HIS A 298 -0.28 -1.48 12.57
N PHE A 299 0.12 -0.48 13.36
CA PHE A 299 1.32 0.30 13.10
C PHE A 299 2.61 -0.42 13.54
N PHE A 300 2.56 -1.21 14.61
CA PHE A 300 3.75 -1.88 15.13
C PHE A 300 3.96 -3.30 14.57
N ILE A 301 2.97 -3.85 13.86
CA ILE A 301 3.08 -5.19 13.26
C ILE A 301 4.29 -5.31 12.31
N LEU A 302 4.67 -4.20 11.66
CA LEU A 302 5.82 -4.15 10.75
C LEU A 302 7.17 -4.22 11.49
N GLY A 303 7.21 -3.79 12.76
CA GLY A 303 8.40 -3.81 13.61
C GLY A 303 8.45 -4.98 14.59
N ASP A 304 7.37 -5.74 14.69
CA ASP A 304 7.25 -6.83 15.64
C ASP A 304 8.12 -8.03 15.27
N VAL A 305 8.90 -8.52 16.23
CA VAL A 305 9.87 -9.60 16.01
C VAL A 305 9.19 -10.97 15.92
N GLY A 306 8.10 -11.18 16.64
CA GLY A 306 7.30 -12.40 16.52
C GLY A 306 6.66 -12.51 15.14
N VAL A 307 6.11 -11.41 14.63
CA VAL A 307 5.58 -11.30 13.26
C VAL A 307 6.67 -11.57 12.23
N TYR A 308 7.87 -11.03 12.43
CA TYR A 308 9.03 -11.32 11.58
C TYR A 308 9.39 -12.80 11.60
N GLY A 309 9.32 -13.47 12.77
CA GLY A 309 9.53 -14.92 12.89
C GLY A 309 8.52 -15.74 12.07
N ILE A 310 7.25 -15.35 12.06
CA ILE A 310 6.22 -15.99 11.21
C ILE A 310 6.55 -15.76 9.71
N ALA A 311 6.94 -14.56 9.35
CA ALA A 311 7.32 -14.23 7.97
C ALA A 311 8.54 -15.05 7.51
N LEU A 312 9.55 -15.26 8.38
CA LEU A 312 10.71 -16.09 8.08
C LEU A 312 10.33 -17.55 7.83
N ASP A 313 9.33 -18.10 8.52
CA ASP A 313 8.86 -19.47 8.23
C ASP A 313 8.41 -19.61 6.77
N ALA A 314 7.71 -18.61 6.23
CA ALA A 314 7.29 -18.60 4.84
C ALA A 314 8.47 -18.39 3.87
N LEU A 315 9.27 -17.36 4.11
CA LEU A 315 10.33 -16.94 3.22
C LEU A 315 11.45 -17.98 3.09
N LEU A 316 11.90 -18.55 4.23
CA LEU A 316 13.00 -19.51 4.24
C LEU A 316 12.61 -20.88 3.70
N LYS A 317 11.34 -21.26 3.87
CA LYS A 317 10.82 -22.56 3.42
C LYS A 317 10.14 -22.50 2.05
N SER A 318 10.07 -21.33 1.41
CA SER A 318 9.50 -21.12 0.08
C SER A 318 8.07 -21.70 -0.07
N ARG A 319 7.25 -21.53 0.97
CA ARG A 319 5.84 -21.95 1.02
C ARG A 319 5.07 -21.06 1.99
N PRO A 320 3.72 -21.08 1.97
CA PRO A 320 2.96 -20.40 3.00
C PRO A 320 3.34 -20.87 4.43
N ALA A 321 3.42 -19.95 5.39
CA ALA A 321 3.81 -20.26 6.75
C ALA A 321 2.87 -21.27 7.40
N GLN A 322 3.39 -22.10 8.29
CA GLN A 322 2.61 -23.05 9.06
C GLN A 322 2.84 -22.81 10.55
N ALA A 323 1.77 -22.59 11.30
CA ALA A 323 1.83 -22.30 12.73
C ALA A 323 2.62 -23.34 13.54
N SER A 324 2.63 -24.60 13.09
CA SER A 324 3.36 -25.71 13.71
C SER A 324 4.87 -25.65 13.49
N THR A 325 5.35 -24.92 12.51
CA THR A 325 6.77 -24.87 12.14
C THR A 325 7.41 -23.50 12.34
N VAL A 326 6.63 -22.51 12.81
CA VAL A 326 7.16 -21.19 13.20
C VAL A 326 8.09 -21.32 14.41
N ASP A 327 9.26 -20.72 14.33
CA ASP A 327 10.17 -20.62 15.46
C ASP A 327 9.64 -19.64 16.51
N ARG A 328 9.01 -20.18 17.54
CA ARG A 328 8.42 -19.41 18.64
C ARG A 328 9.46 -18.71 19.52
N SER A 329 10.76 -18.96 19.34
CA SER A 329 11.79 -18.19 20.05
C SER A 329 11.76 -16.72 19.71
N TYR A 330 11.25 -16.35 18.52
CA TYR A 330 11.07 -14.96 18.10
C TYR A 330 10.07 -14.21 18.97
N CYS A 331 9.08 -14.87 19.56
CA CYS A 331 8.13 -14.26 20.50
C CYS A 331 8.78 -13.72 21.79
N LYS A 332 9.98 -14.20 22.11
CA LYS A 332 10.72 -13.80 23.33
C LYS A 332 11.87 -12.84 23.04
N LYS A 333 12.12 -12.56 21.76
CA LYS A 333 13.18 -11.64 21.33
C LYS A 333 12.62 -10.24 21.14
N THR A 334 13.46 -9.25 21.40
CA THR A 334 13.18 -7.85 21.05
C THR A 334 14.00 -7.46 19.81
N ALA A 335 13.65 -6.32 19.21
CA ALA A 335 14.44 -5.79 18.11
C ALA A 335 15.90 -5.56 18.51
N GLN A 336 16.13 -5.04 19.72
CA GLN A 336 17.46 -4.80 20.26
C GLN A 336 18.27 -6.08 20.41
N THR A 337 17.65 -7.18 20.89
CA THR A 337 18.34 -8.47 21.02
C THR A 337 18.74 -9.08 19.67
N LEU A 338 18.10 -8.68 18.58
CA LEU A 338 18.45 -9.05 17.21
C LEU A 338 19.34 -8.01 16.52
N GLY A 339 19.74 -6.94 17.22
CA GLY A 339 20.53 -5.86 16.65
C GLY A 339 19.77 -4.93 15.70
N PHE A 340 18.42 -4.98 15.69
CA PHE A 340 17.59 -4.12 14.84
C PHE A 340 17.33 -2.76 15.50
N GLN A 341 17.45 -1.72 14.72
CA GLN A 341 17.15 -0.36 15.13
C GLN A 341 15.77 0.02 14.60
N ILE A 342 14.73 -0.27 15.39
CA ILE A 342 13.34 0.05 15.01
C ILE A 342 13.07 1.55 15.12
N GLY A 343 13.83 2.29 15.95
CA GLY A 343 13.74 3.74 16.07
C GLY A 343 12.32 4.25 16.24
N ASN A 344 11.93 5.18 15.36
CA ASN A 344 10.62 5.81 15.35
C ASN A 344 9.59 5.11 14.44
N LEU A 345 9.84 3.87 13.99
CA LEU A 345 9.01 3.17 12.98
C LEU A 345 7.50 3.32 13.27
N GLY A 346 7.07 3.09 14.51
CA GLY A 346 5.66 3.23 14.85
C GLY A 346 5.12 4.65 14.73
N ASN A 347 5.94 5.67 15.02
CA ASN A 347 5.56 7.08 14.85
C ASN A 347 5.58 7.48 13.37
N ASP A 348 6.52 6.98 12.58
CA ASP A 348 6.60 7.22 11.14
C ASP A 348 5.37 6.64 10.43
N LEU A 349 4.96 5.42 10.80
CA LEU A 349 3.75 4.79 10.26
C LEU A 349 2.46 5.49 10.71
N LYS A 350 2.38 5.95 11.96
CA LYS A 350 1.28 6.80 12.45
C LYS A 350 1.24 8.12 11.70
N PHE A 351 2.40 8.73 11.42
CA PHE A 351 2.48 9.94 10.63
C PHE A 351 1.98 9.70 9.19
N ALA A 352 2.39 8.61 8.52
CA ALA A 352 1.90 8.23 7.22
C ALA A 352 0.36 8.08 7.19
N PHE A 353 -0.20 7.47 8.24
CA PHE A 353 -1.66 7.38 8.40
C PHE A 353 -2.33 8.75 8.57
N ARG A 354 -1.77 9.65 9.38
CA ARG A 354 -2.29 11.03 9.54
C ARG A 354 -2.29 11.79 8.21
N VAL A 355 -1.26 11.59 7.39
CA VAL A 355 -1.22 12.15 6.02
C VAL A 355 -2.37 11.60 5.17
N ALA A 356 -2.66 10.30 5.27
CA ALA A 356 -3.77 9.68 4.53
C ALA A 356 -5.13 10.26 4.92
N ILE A 357 -5.33 10.67 6.17
CA ILE A 357 -6.55 11.31 6.64
C ILE A 357 -6.56 12.83 6.51
N GLY A 358 -5.53 13.43 5.93
CA GLY A 358 -5.52 14.85 5.56
C GLY A 358 -4.62 15.76 6.36
N GLU A 359 -3.82 15.24 7.29
CA GLU A 359 -2.79 16.04 7.96
C GLU A 359 -1.61 16.37 7.01
N GLU A 360 -0.91 17.47 7.30
CA GLU A 360 0.06 18.04 6.35
C GLU A 360 1.45 17.40 6.45
N ARG A 361 2.02 17.03 5.30
CA ARG A 361 3.44 16.71 5.10
C ARG A 361 4.18 17.93 4.57
N GLY A 362 4.38 18.99 5.38
CA GLY A 362 4.96 20.24 4.89
C GLY A 362 4.11 20.92 3.80
N LYS A 363 4.17 22.22 3.64
CA LYS A 363 3.24 22.99 2.79
C LYS A 363 3.17 22.50 1.33
N MET A 364 4.31 22.19 0.70
CA MET A 364 4.34 21.84 -0.72
C MET A 364 3.77 20.44 -1.00
N ILE A 365 4.10 19.43 -0.19
CA ILE A 365 3.60 18.06 -0.34
C ILE A 365 2.12 17.99 0.02
N ALA A 366 1.69 18.71 1.06
CA ALA A 366 0.29 18.81 1.44
C ALA A 366 -0.58 19.33 0.31
N THR A 367 -0.15 20.40 -0.39
CA THR A 367 -0.87 20.94 -1.54
C THR A 367 -1.02 19.90 -2.64
N GLN A 368 0.04 19.16 -2.98
CA GLN A 368 -0.01 18.10 -3.99
C GLN A 368 -0.94 16.96 -3.59
N LEU A 369 -0.88 16.49 -2.35
CA LEU A 369 -1.74 15.43 -1.84
C LEU A 369 -3.21 15.87 -1.78
N ARG A 370 -3.49 17.15 -1.47
CA ARG A 370 -4.85 17.71 -1.55
C ARG A 370 -5.41 17.67 -2.96
N THR A 371 -4.58 17.84 -3.99
CA THR A 371 -5.03 17.74 -5.39
C THR A 371 -5.46 16.33 -5.81
N LEU A 372 -5.10 15.29 -5.04
CA LEU A 372 -5.53 13.91 -5.27
C LEU A 372 -6.94 13.63 -4.76
N ARG A 373 -7.49 14.46 -3.85
CA ARG A 373 -8.80 14.21 -3.27
C ARG A 373 -9.88 14.18 -4.34
N VAL A 374 -10.78 13.22 -4.22
CA VAL A 374 -11.91 13.02 -5.11
C VAL A 374 -13.20 12.92 -4.30
N PRO A 375 -14.33 13.41 -4.84
CA PRO A 375 -15.62 13.38 -4.14
C PRO A 375 -16.23 11.97 -4.09
N SER A 376 -15.77 11.07 -4.95
CA SER A 376 -16.28 9.71 -5.06
C SER A 376 -15.17 8.75 -5.49
N GLU A 377 -15.45 7.45 -5.36
CA GLU A 377 -14.54 6.40 -5.78
C GLU A 377 -14.19 6.54 -7.28
N PRO A 378 -12.90 6.40 -7.64
CA PRO A 378 -12.48 6.32 -9.04
C PRO A 378 -13.16 5.19 -9.80
N LEU A 379 -13.43 5.40 -11.08
CA LEU A 379 -13.95 4.35 -11.94
C LEU A 379 -12.94 3.21 -12.05
N LEU A 380 -13.44 1.98 -12.06
CA LEU A 380 -12.62 0.83 -12.36
C LEU A 380 -12.10 0.90 -13.81
N GLN A 381 -10.92 0.35 -14.05
CA GLN A 381 -10.32 0.33 -15.37
C GLN A 381 -11.06 -0.62 -16.31
N LYS A 382 -10.98 -0.33 -17.61
CA LYS A 382 -11.65 -1.14 -18.65
C LYS A 382 -11.35 -2.64 -18.54
N TYR A 383 -10.12 -3.02 -18.20
CA TYR A 383 -9.74 -4.43 -18.08
C TYR A 383 -10.50 -5.18 -16.95
N VAL A 384 -11.05 -4.48 -15.97
CA VAL A 384 -11.89 -5.08 -14.91
C VAL A 384 -13.27 -5.45 -15.47
N CYS A 385 -13.87 -4.54 -16.25
CA CYS A 385 -15.12 -4.79 -16.97
C CYS A 385 -14.94 -5.90 -18.01
N ASP A 386 -13.87 -5.86 -18.81
CA ASP A 386 -13.59 -6.87 -19.85
C ASP A 386 -13.49 -8.29 -19.26
N ARG A 387 -13.04 -8.43 -18.03
CA ARG A 387 -13.02 -9.71 -17.31
C ARG A 387 -14.33 -10.01 -16.57
N GLY A 388 -15.26 -9.07 -16.54
CA GLY A 388 -16.56 -9.21 -15.90
C GLY A 388 -16.48 -9.35 -14.36
N TYR A 389 -15.49 -8.73 -13.72
CA TYR A 389 -15.39 -8.71 -12.26
C TYR A 389 -16.21 -7.59 -11.62
N THR A 390 -16.85 -6.79 -12.41
CA THR A 390 -17.76 -5.74 -11.96
C THR A 390 -18.94 -5.59 -12.92
N THR A 391 -20.07 -5.16 -12.38
CA THR A 391 -21.24 -4.68 -13.15
C THR A 391 -21.28 -3.15 -13.19
N SER A 392 -20.39 -2.47 -12.46
CA SER A 392 -20.29 -1.02 -12.46
C SER A 392 -19.66 -0.52 -13.75
N LYS A 393 -19.95 0.73 -14.13
CA LYS A 393 -19.33 1.39 -15.27
C LYS A 393 -17.82 1.51 -15.06
N CYS A 394 -17.04 1.13 -16.07
CA CYS A 394 -15.60 1.29 -16.09
C CYS A 394 -15.18 2.55 -16.87
N ALA A 395 -13.94 3.00 -16.65
CA ALA A 395 -13.31 4.01 -17.46
C ALA A 395 -13.19 3.52 -18.92
N SER A 396 -13.46 4.40 -19.87
CA SER A 396 -13.37 4.08 -21.31
C SER A 396 -11.91 3.96 -21.78
N ASN A 397 -11.00 4.68 -21.15
CA ASN A 397 -9.57 4.72 -21.45
C ASN A 397 -8.78 4.51 -20.14
N GLY A 398 -7.60 3.86 -20.24
CA GLY A 398 -6.67 3.71 -19.12
C GLY A 398 -6.26 5.04 -18.48
N PHE A 399 -5.43 4.98 -17.46
CA PHE A 399 -4.85 6.20 -16.87
C PHE A 399 -4.17 7.01 -17.95
N LYS A 400 -4.62 8.25 -18.15
CA LYS A 400 -3.92 9.17 -19.06
C LYS A 400 -2.79 9.80 -18.29
N ASP A 401 -1.56 9.65 -18.81
CA ASP A 401 -0.45 10.48 -18.37
C ASP A 401 -0.86 11.94 -18.57
N LYS A 402 -0.72 12.74 -17.54
CA LYS A 402 -0.70 14.17 -17.75
C LYS A 402 0.62 14.45 -18.45
N PRO A 403 0.61 15.04 -19.67
CA PRO A 403 1.84 15.37 -20.35
C PRO A 403 2.73 16.15 -19.39
N THR A 404 3.98 15.74 -19.25
CA THR A 404 5.01 16.42 -18.46
C THR A 404 5.30 17.85 -18.98
N ASN A 405 4.74 18.25 -20.12
CA ASN A 405 4.86 19.55 -20.76
C ASN A 405 3.72 20.52 -20.48
N GLY A 406 2.79 20.21 -19.61
CA GLY A 406 1.79 21.17 -19.11
C GLY A 406 2.41 22.00 -17.99
N SER A 407 3.10 23.05 -18.37
CA SER A 407 3.81 24.02 -17.56
C SER A 407 3.31 24.13 -16.11
N VAL A 408 4.11 23.64 -15.19
CA VAL A 408 4.09 24.03 -13.77
C VAL A 408 4.23 25.58 -13.62
N SER A 409 4.71 26.26 -14.66
CA SER A 409 4.83 27.70 -14.71
C SER A 409 3.51 28.46 -14.53
N ASN A 410 2.39 27.94 -15.04
CA ASN A 410 1.09 28.63 -14.87
C ASN A 410 0.41 28.35 -13.53
N LEU A 411 0.73 27.24 -12.85
CA LEU A 411 0.26 27.02 -11.47
C LEU A 411 1.10 27.80 -10.44
N ASN A 412 2.40 27.95 -10.70
CA ASN A 412 3.27 28.75 -9.85
C ASN A 412 3.02 30.26 -10.00
N LYS A 413 2.58 30.71 -11.18
CA LYS A 413 2.26 32.13 -11.39
C LYS A 413 0.98 32.52 -10.65
N THR A 414 -0.05 31.67 -10.66
CA THR A 414 -1.29 31.90 -9.91
C THR A 414 -1.11 31.79 -8.38
N LEU A 415 -0.11 31.02 -7.91
CA LEU A 415 0.17 30.85 -6.49
C LEU A 415 1.19 31.87 -5.94
N SER A 416 2.03 32.48 -6.81
CA SER A 416 2.93 33.56 -6.40
C SER A 416 2.20 34.91 -6.28
N ASP A 417 1.14 35.11 -7.08
CA ASP A 417 0.36 36.34 -7.07
C ASP A 417 -0.66 36.37 -5.92
N ASP A 418 -1.08 35.20 -5.39
CA ASP A 418 -1.98 35.08 -4.22
C ASP A 418 -1.26 35.05 -2.86
N LEU A 419 0.07 35.15 -2.82
CA LEU A 419 0.88 35.15 -1.57
C LEU A 419 1.61 36.49 -1.32
N MET A 420 1.36 37.50 -2.15
CA MET A 420 1.97 38.83 -1.98
C MET A 420 0.95 39.96 -1.73
N ASP A 421 -0.33 39.63 -1.44
CA ASP A 421 -1.32 40.58 -0.91
C ASP A 421 -1.77 40.20 0.50
#